data_8048f4d546fd397ea95f9d56c3fb855d
#
_entry.id   8048f4d546fd397ea95f9d56c3fb855d
#
_cell.length_a   1.000
_cell.length_b   1.000
_cell.length_c   1.000
_cell.angle_alpha   90.00
_cell.angle_beta   90.00
_cell.angle_gamma   90.00
#
_symmetry.space_group_name_H-M   'P 1'
#
loop_
_entity.id
_entity.type
_entity.pdbx_description
1 polymer ?
#
loop_
_entity_poly.entity_id
_entity_poly.type
_entity_poly.pdbx_seq_one_letter_code
_entity_poly.pdbx_strand_id
1 'polypeptide(L)'
;MTKIARLSALERALDYPYDAPDHAYLIKNSQVFDLDPGYDFASRIAVLSVGSNRAPVQLNRKFGESAELPVTPVRVYDCDVVHVANLAPYGAVPCSAFPCPGTHIDLNIAWLTPAQLIIMHQTESVGEAYDWVEWDLTCIQHQFDGPLESLFGYAAIAGAFGNRGKGPFGLQRIPAENRQFIVKTQRQIQNMIYHHYCKEKVSLESWIHQLQSDQILRDEVVSGLRSDAVLPSVMPWKPADLS
;
A
#
# COMPACT_ATOMS: atom_id res chain seq x y z
N MET A 1 -1.76 24.39 -4.54
CA MET A 1 -2.12 24.13 -3.12
C MET A 1 -3.52 23.56 -3.07
N THR A 2 -3.68 22.34 -2.61
CA THR A 2 -4.98 21.62 -2.60
C THR A 2 -5.28 21.13 -1.18
N LYS A 3 -6.49 21.39 -0.68
CA LYS A 3 -6.93 20.89 0.62
C LYS A 3 -7.21 19.39 0.55
N ILE A 4 -6.71 18.64 1.53
CA ILE A 4 -6.91 17.19 1.61
C ILE A 4 -8.34 16.89 2.11
N ALA A 5 -9.07 16.06 1.35
CA ALA A 5 -10.41 15.62 1.70
C ALA A 5 -10.39 14.58 2.85
N ARG A 6 -11.54 14.39 3.50
CA ARG A 6 -11.76 13.27 4.44
C ARG A 6 -12.69 12.26 3.78
N LEU A 7 -12.29 10.98 3.81
CA LEU A 7 -13.09 9.88 3.27
C LEU A 7 -13.80 9.13 4.42
N SER A 8 -15.08 8.77 4.21
CA SER A 8 -15.79 7.83 5.05
C SER A 8 -15.15 6.42 5.01
N ALA A 9 -15.54 5.53 5.90
CA ALA A 9 -15.04 4.16 5.90
C ALA A 9 -15.40 3.41 4.60
N LEU A 10 -16.60 3.62 4.08
CA LEU A 10 -17.05 3.00 2.84
C LEU A 10 -16.29 3.54 1.62
N GLU A 11 -16.11 4.86 1.50
CA GLU A 11 -15.30 5.47 0.44
C GLU A 11 -13.87 4.94 0.48
N ARG A 12 -13.26 4.82 1.67
CA ARG A 12 -11.93 4.21 1.82
C ARG A 12 -11.88 2.76 1.36
N ALA A 13 -12.94 1.99 1.59
CA ALA A 13 -13.01 0.61 1.14
C ALA A 13 -13.09 0.49 -0.38
N LEU A 14 -13.92 1.33 -1.01
CA LEU A 14 -14.23 1.24 -2.45
C LEU A 14 -13.22 1.93 -3.34
N ASP A 15 -12.63 3.03 -2.87
CA ASP A 15 -11.68 3.85 -3.66
C ASP A 15 -10.20 3.57 -3.36
N TYR A 16 -9.90 2.55 -2.56
CA TYR A 16 -8.52 2.13 -2.31
C TYR A 16 -7.76 1.84 -3.63
N PRO A 17 -6.49 2.29 -3.81
CA PRO A 17 -5.57 2.88 -2.82
C PRO A 17 -5.56 4.42 -2.78
N TYR A 18 -6.53 5.10 -3.35
CA TYR A 18 -6.70 6.55 -3.49
C TYR A 18 -5.76 7.19 -4.51
N ASP A 19 -6.09 8.43 -4.92
CA ASP A 19 -5.25 9.19 -5.83
C ASP A 19 -4.00 9.71 -5.13
N ALA A 20 -2.87 9.59 -5.81
CA ALA A 20 -1.59 10.11 -5.39
C ALA A 20 -1.00 10.98 -6.49
N PRO A 21 -0.32 12.10 -6.17
CA PRO A 21 0.44 12.87 -7.14
C PRO A 21 1.54 12.01 -7.81
N ASP A 22 1.79 12.28 -9.08
CA ASP A 22 2.85 11.65 -9.88
C ASP A 22 4.20 12.40 -9.81
N HIS A 23 4.24 13.47 -9.04
CA HIS A 23 5.40 14.33 -8.81
C HIS A 23 5.74 14.41 -7.32
N ALA A 24 6.89 14.99 -7.00
CA ALA A 24 7.30 15.24 -5.61
C ALA A 24 6.39 16.27 -4.93
N TYR A 25 5.92 15.95 -3.73
CA TYR A 25 5.00 16.81 -3.00
C TYR A 25 5.28 16.84 -1.48
N LEU A 26 4.79 17.89 -0.84
CA LEU A 26 4.83 18.10 0.60
C LEU A 26 3.42 18.15 1.17
N ILE A 27 3.14 17.33 2.18
CA ILE A 27 1.95 17.50 3.02
C ILE A 27 2.33 18.41 4.18
N LYS A 28 1.55 19.50 4.37
CA LYS A 28 1.70 20.41 5.50
C LYS A 28 0.36 21.08 5.80
N ASN A 29 -0.05 21.13 7.07
CA ASN A 29 -1.31 21.75 7.51
C ASN A 29 -2.54 21.24 6.73
N SER A 30 -2.65 19.93 6.51
CA SER A 30 -3.71 19.27 5.72
C SER A 30 -3.85 19.80 4.28
N GLN A 31 -2.75 20.23 3.69
CA GLN A 31 -2.69 20.71 2.31
C GLN A 31 -1.52 20.05 1.58
N VAL A 32 -1.64 19.97 0.26
CA VAL A 32 -0.58 19.47 -0.62
C VAL A 32 0.06 20.66 -1.33
N PHE A 33 1.38 20.69 -1.30
CA PHE A 33 2.25 21.66 -1.97
C PHE A 33 3.23 20.91 -2.87
N ASP A 34 3.76 21.59 -3.87
CA ASP A 34 4.95 21.09 -4.57
C ASP A 34 6.12 21.05 -3.61
N LEU A 35 6.93 20.00 -3.70
CA LEU A 35 8.12 19.87 -2.88
C LEU A 35 9.22 20.79 -3.42
N ASP A 36 9.86 21.54 -2.53
CA ASP A 36 11.05 22.33 -2.87
C ASP A 36 12.17 21.35 -3.33
N PRO A 37 12.80 21.56 -4.51
CA PRO A 37 13.93 20.76 -4.97
C PRO A 37 15.11 20.71 -3.98
N GLY A 38 15.30 21.76 -3.19
CA GLY A 38 16.34 21.84 -2.16
C GLY A 38 15.92 21.30 -0.79
N TYR A 39 14.83 20.54 -0.68
CA TYR A 39 14.36 20.01 0.60
C TYR A 39 15.41 19.11 1.26
N ASP A 40 15.69 19.36 2.55
CA ASP A 40 16.66 18.57 3.32
C ASP A 40 15.99 17.31 3.92
N PHE A 41 16.47 16.14 3.51
CA PHE A 41 16.03 14.83 3.99
C PHE A 41 16.91 14.22 5.09
N ALA A 42 18.01 14.88 5.52
CA ALA A 42 19.05 14.28 6.36
C ALA A 42 18.55 13.71 7.71
N SER A 43 17.44 14.22 8.24
CA SER A 43 16.84 13.72 9.50
C SER A 43 15.67 12.77 9.29
N ARG A 44 15.49 12.25 8.07
CA ARG A 44 14.32 11.45 7.69
C ARG A 44 14.72 10.06 7.22
N ILE A 45 13.81 9.12 7.42
CA ILE A 45 13.93 7.72 7.02
C ILE A 45 13.12 7.53 5.76
N ALA A 46 13.76 7.00 4.72
CA ALA A 46 13.11 6.70 3.45
C ALA A 46 12.26 5.43 3.55
N VAL A 47 10.94 5.54 3.30
CA VAL A 47 10.00 4.42 3.37
C VAL A 47 9.24 4.30 2.06
N LEU A 48 9.38 3.17 1.37
CA LEU A 48 8.66 2.88 0.14
C LEU A 48 7.15 2.80 0.41
N SER A 49 6.41 3.63 -0.27
CA SER A 49 4.96 3.74 -0.21
C SER A 49 4.34 3.02 -1.41
N VAL A 50 3.78 1.83 -1.19
CA VAL A 50 3.32 0.94 -2.26
C VAL A 50 1.85 1.16 -2.63
N GLY A 51 0.99 1.29 -1.62
CA GLY A 51 -0.46 1.41 -1.81
C GLY A 51 -1.00 2.76 -1.41
N SER A 52 -1.94 2.74 -0.46
CA SER A 52 -2.59 3.97 0.02
C SER A 52 -1.64 4.98 0.69
N ASN A 53 -0.48 4.53 1.16
CA ASN A 53 0.56 5.41 1.72
C ASN A 53 1.22 6.34 0.68
N ARG A 54 0.89 6.19 -0.60
CA ARG A 54 1.24 7.15 -1.66
C ARG A 54 0.32 8.37 -1.66
N ALA A 55 -0.87 8.25 -1.09
CA ALA A 55 -1.93 9.23 -1.20
C ALA A 55 -1.96 10.22 -0.04
N PRO A 56 -2.02 11.54 -0.31
CA PRO A 56 -2.09 12.56 0.72
C PRO A 56 -3.23 12.34 1.73
N VAL A 57 -4.39 11.86 1.27
CA VAL A 57 -5.55 11.61 2.14
C VAL A 57 -5.26 10.56 3.21
N GLN A 58 -4.50 9.53 2.89
CA GLN A 58 -4.11 8.48 3.83
C GLN A 58 -3.01 8.94 4.78
N LEU A 59 -1.99 9.60 4.25
CA LEU A 59 -0.87 10.11 5.05
C LEU A 59 -1.36 11.17 6.05
N ASN A 60 -2.21 12.09 5.61
CA ASN A 60 -2.80 13.09 6.50
C ASN A 60 -3.68 12.45 7.58
N ARG A 61 -4.41 11.38 7.26
CA ARG A 61 -5.20 10.62 8.25
C ARG A 61 -4.31 9.95 9.31
N LYS A 62 -3.14 9.42 8.91
CA LYS A 62 -2.20 8.73 9.81
C LYS A 62 -1.47 9.70 10.74
N PHE A 63 -0.95 10.78 10.19
CA PHE A 63 -0.04 11.69 10.90
C PHE A 63 -0.71 12.94 11.46
N GLY A 64 -1.95 13.20 11.09
CA GLY A 64 -2.71 14.35 11.58
C GLY A 64 -2.44 15.64 10.82
N GLU A 65 -3.18 16.69 11.20
CA GLU A 65 -3.24 17.95 10.45
C GLU A 65 -1.95 18.79 10.54
N SER A 66 -1.18 18.64 11.62
CA SER A 66 0.06 19.38 11.84
C SER A 66 1.31 18.72 11.26
N ALA A 67 1.15 17.54 10.61
CA ALA A 67 2.29 16.83 10.06
C ALA A 67 2.90 17.58 8.88
N GLU A 68 4.24 17.55 8.82
CA GLU A 68 5.01 17.90 7.65
C GLU A 68 5.64 16.63 7.09
N LEU A 69 5.29 16.27 5.85
CA LEU A 69 5.70 15.02 5.25
C LEU A 69 6.04 15.20 3.77
N PRO A 70 7.32 15.17 3.40
CA PRO A 70 7.74 15.14 2.01
C PRO A 70 7.60 13.74 1.41
N VAL A 71 7.21 13.71 0.14
CA VAL A 71 7.03 12.49 -0.64
C VAL A 71 7.63 12.68 -2.02
N THR A 72 8.47 11.74 -2.46
CA THR A 72 9.17 11.82 -3.74
C THR A 72 8.85 10.60 -4.62
N PRO A 73 8.84 10.74 -5.96
CA PRO A 73 8.69 9.61 -6.86
C PRO A 73 9.89 8.66 -6.81
N VAL A 74 9.60 7.38 -7.08
CA VAL A 74 10.62 6.34 -7.21
C VAL A 74 10.15 5.29 -8.21
N ARG A 75 11.04 4.82 -9.09
CA ARG A 75 10.80 3.66 -9.93
C ARG A 75 11.38 2.40 -9.30
N VAL A 76 10.59 1.34 -9.27
CA VAL A 76 10.99 0.02 -8.76
C VAL A 76 10.97 -0.97 -9.93
N TYR A 77 12.10 -1.67 -10.10
CA TYR A 77 12.30 -2.69 -11.13
C TYR A 77 12.02 -4.09 -10.59
N ASP A 78 11.68 -5.01 -11.49
CA ASP A 78 11.41 -6.42 -11.21
C ASP A 78 10.33 -6.65 -10.15
N CYS A 79 9.36 -5.74 -10.11
CA CYS A 79 8.32 -5.72 -9.10
C CYS A 79 6.97 -5.26 -9.70
N ASP A 80 5.87 -5.80 -9.18
CA ASP A 80 4.51 -5.34 -9.42
C ASP A 80 3.80 -5.05 -8.09
N VAL A 81 2.67 -4.40 -8.13
CA VAL A 81 1.78 -4.22 -6.97
C VAL A 81 0.57 -5.11 -7.13
N VAL A 82 0.34 -5.96 -6.13
CA VAL A 82 -0.72 -6.98 -6.14
C VAL A 82 -1.67 -6.81 -4.96
N HIS A 83 -2.89 -7.31 -5.11
CA HIS A 83 -3.83 -7.43 -4.01
C HIS A 83 -3.35 -8.47 -2.99
N VAL A 84 -3.42 -8.15 -1.71
CA VAL A 84 -3.04 -9.05 -0.60
C VAL A 84 -4.21 -9.96 -0.23
N ALA A 85 -3.92 -11.20 0.19
CA ALA A 85 -4.92 -12.14 0.70
C ALA A 85 -5.36 -11.75 2.13
N ASN A 86 -5.88 -10.52 2.28
CA ASN A 86 -6.30 -9.93 3.54
C ASN A 86 -7.41 -8.90 3.34
N LEU A 87 -8.08 -8.51 4.41
CA LEU A 87 -9.03 -7.40 4.46
C LEU A 87 -8.62 -6.40 5.54
N ALA A 88 -8.56 -5.14 5.17
CA ALA A 88 -8.41 -4.08 6.16
C ALA A 88 -9.69 -3.94 7.01
N PRO A 89 -9.61 -3.43 8.26
CA PRO A 89 -10.79 -3.27 9.13
C PRO A 89 -11.93 -2.44 8.52
N TYR A 90 -11.62 -1.57 7.57
CA TYR A 90 -12.61 -0.76 6.84
C TYR A 90 -13.12 -1.43 5.53
N GLY A 91 -12.76 -2.70 5.25
CA GLY A 91 -13.30 -3.50 4.16
C GLY A 91 -12.58 -3.38 2.82
N ALA A 92 -11.44 -2.69 2.73
CA ALA A 92 -10.59 -2.73 1.56
C ALA A 92 -9.77 -4.01 1.51
N VAL A 93 -9.47 -4.48 0.30
CA VAL A 93 -8.41 -5.46 0.04
C VAL A 93 -7.11 -4.68 -0.11
N PRO A 94 -6.15 -4.80 0.82
CA PRO A 94 -4.90 -4.05 0.74
C PRO A 94 -4.02 -4.54 -0.40
N CYS A 95 -2.90 -3.85 -0.64
CA CYS A 95 -1.92 -4.26 -1.63
C CYS A 95 -0.51 -4.32 -1.03
N SER A 96 0.36 -5.02 -1.73
CA SER A 96 1.79 -5.11 -1.42
C SER A 96 2.59 -5.17 -2.71
N ALA A 97 3.87 -4.83 -2.61
CA ALA A 97 4.84 -5.14 -3.64
C ALA A 97 5.00 -6.67 -3.77
N PHE A 98 5.23 -7.14 -4.98
CA PHE A 98 5.40 -8.55 -5.28
C PHE A 98 6.43 -8.73 -6.40
N PRO A 99 7.41 -9.62 -6.27
CA PRO A 99 8.43 -9.86 -7.29
C PRO A 99 7.80 -10.22 -8.64
N CYS A 100 8.21 -9.53 -9.68
CA CYS A 100 7.75 -9.74 -11.05
C CYS A 100 8.86 -9.36 -12.04
N PRO A 101 9.78 -10.28 -12.38
CA PRO A 101 10.91 -9.98 -13.24
C PRO A 101 10.50 -9.32 -14.56
N GLY A 102 11.19 -8.23 -14.93
CA GLY A 102 10.91 -7.44 -16.13
C GLY A 102 9.74 -6.46 -16.02
N THR A 103 8.98 -6.46 -14.93
CA THR A 103 7.94 -5.46 -14.66
C THR A 103 8.52 -4.27 -13.91
N HIS A 104 8.09 -3.05 -14.27
CA HIS A 104 8.53 -1.81 -13.62
C HIS A 104 7.32 -1.01 -13.16
N ILE A 105 7.41 -0.41 -11.98
CA ILE A 105 6.33 0.37 -11.38
C ILE A 105 6.85 1.71 -10.86
N ASP A 106 6.03 2.75 -10.98
CA ASP A 106 6.28 4.06 -10.39
C ASP A 106 5.51 4.18 -9.07
N LEU A 107 6.27 4.31 -7.99
CA LEU A 107 5.80 4.43 -6.62
C LEU A 107 6.28 5.73 -5.98
N ASN A 108 6.21 5.81 -4.65
CA ASN A 108 6.68 6.97 -3.91
C ASN A 108 7.53 6.55 -2.70
N ILE A 109 8.44 7.41 -2.30
CA ILE A 109 9.13 7.36 -1.00
C ILE A 109 8.48 8.39 -0.09
N ALA A 110 7.93 7.98 1.03
CA ALA A 110 7.55 8.86 2.12
C ALA A 110 8.76 9.04 3.06
N TRP A 111 9.18 10.27 3.29
CA TRP A 111 10.31 10.61 4.13
C TRP A 111 9.85 10.92 5.54
N LEU A 112 9.97 9.94 6.43
CA LEU A 112 9.42 9.98 7.78
C LEU A 112 10.45 10.43 8.80
N THR A 113 10.03 11.27 9.75
CA THR A 113 10.81 11.46 10.99
C THR A 113 10.75 10.16 11.83
N PRO A 114 11.66 9.94 12.79
CA PRO A 114 11.58 8.79 13.71
C PRO A 114 10.23 8.68 14.43
N ALA A 115 9.66 9.80 14.87
CA ALA A 115 8.34 9.82 15.50
C ALA A 115 7.21 9.41 14.53
N GLN A 116 7.27 9.82 13.27
CA GLN A 116 6.33 9.40 12.23
C GLN A 116 6.49 7.92 11.88
N LEU A 117 7.72 7.39 11.89
CA LEU A 117 7.95 5.97 11.65
C LEU A 117 7.26 5.09 12.69
N ILE A 118 7.31 5.46 13.97
CA ILE A 118 6.58 4.75 15.04
C ILE A 118 5.07 4.68 14.74
N ILE A 119 4.48 5.80 14.34
CA ILE A 119 3.05 5.86 13.95
C ILE A 119 2.80 4.99 12.72
N MET A 120 3.71 4.99 11.74
CA MET A 120 3.58 4.17 10.55
C MET A 120 3.61 2.68 10.92
N HIS A 121 4.55 2.22 11.74
CA HIS A 121 4.61 0.83 12.21
C HIS A 121 3.31 0.38 12.88
N GLN A 122 2.76 1.20 13.77
CA GLN A 122 1.49 0.90 14.44
C GLN A 122 0.33 0.78 13.45
N THR A 123 0.25 1.70 12.48
CA THR A 123 -0.85 1.73 11.50
C THR A 123 -0.73 0.68 10.40
N GLU A 124 0.47 0.11 10.17
CA GLU A 124 0.71 -1.03 9.30
C GLU A 124 0.60 -2.36 10.03
N SER A 125 0.42 -2.37 11.36
CA SER A 125 0.37 -3.60 12.19
C SER A 125 1.58 -4.50 11.91
N VAL A 126 2.77 -3.94 12.10
CA VAL A 126 4.04 -4.65 11.86
C VAL A 126 4.12 -5.89 12.74
N GLY A 127 4.52 -7.02 12.15
CA GLY A 127 4.56 -8.32 12.78
C GLY A 127 3.24 -9.10 12.73
N GLU A 128 2.12 -8.46 12.33
CA GLU A 128 0.80 -9.10 12.19
C GLU A 128 0.30 -9.09 10.74
N ALA A 129 0.32 -7.91 10.11
CA ALA A 129 -0.15 -7.72 8.73
C ALA A 129 1.00 -7.55 7.73
N TYR A 130 2.05 -6.87 8.17
CA TYR A 130 3.23 -6.60 7.35
C TYR A 130 4.52 -6.82 8.13
N ASP A 131 5.55 -7.32 7.43
CA ASP A 131 6.94 -7.30 7.88
C ASP A 131 7.59 -5.96 7.53
N TRP A 132 8.46 -5.48 8.42
CA TRP A 132 9.37 -4.37 8.16
C TRP A 132 10.58 -4.89 7.40
N VAL A 133 10.89 -4.29 6.25
CA VAL A 133 11.92 -4.78 5.33
C VAL A 133 12.81 -3.66 4.82
N GLU A 134 14.05 -4.01 4.49
CA GLU A 134 15.00 -3.16 3.79
C GLU A 134 15.11 -3.63 2.33
N TRP A 135 14.92 -2.70 1.39
CA TRP A 135 14.94 -2.95 -0.04
C TRP A 135 16.35 -3.04 -0.62
N ASP A 136 16.56 -3.92 -1.58
CA ASP A 136 17.76 -3.92 -2.41
C ASP A 136 17.73 -2.69 -3.33
N LEU A 137 18.68 -1.78 -3.13
CA LEU A 137 18.75 -0.54 -3.90
C LEU A 137 19.10 -0.76 -5.38
N THR A 138 19.56 -1.95 -5.77
CA THR A 138 19.84 -2.28 -7.19
C THR A 138 18.57 -2.32 -8.04
N CYS A 139 17.39 -2.53 -7.43
CA CYS A 139 16.10 -2.47 -8.10
C CYS A 139 15.39 -1.11 -7.97
N ILE A 140 16.08 -0.06 -7.49
CA ILE A 140 15.49 1.24 -7.18
C ILE A 140 16.13 2.35 -8.02
N GLN A 141 15.28 3.19 -8.65
CA GLN A 141 15.69 4.44 -9.28
C GLN A 141 14.87 5.59 -8.72
N HIS A 142 15.50 6.46 -7.92
CA HIS A 142 14.87 7.66 -7.36
C HIS A 142 15.14 8.92 -8.20
N GLN A 143 14.34 9.98 -7.98
CA GLN A 143 14.37 11.20 -8.77
C GLN A 143 14.65 12.46 -7.93
N PHE A 144 15.18 12.31 -6.72
CA PHE A 144 15.58 13.45 -5.89
C PHE A 144 17.10 13.62 -5.90
N ASP A 145 17.58 14.84 -5.57
CA ASP A 145 19.01 15.13 -5.47
C ASP A 145 19.61 14.51 -4.20
N GLY A 146 20.70 13.80 -4.35
CA GLY A 146 21.44 13.17 -3.26
C GLY A 146 21.39 11.64 -3.26
N PRO A 147 22.24 10.98 -2.47
CA PRO A 147 22.28 9.53 -2.37
C PRO A 147 21.11 8.99 -1.55
N LEU A 148 20.56 7.86 -1.99
CA LEU A 148 19.67 7.03 -1.19
C LEU A 148 20.53 5.94 -0.52
N GLU A 149 20.79 6.08 0.77
CA GLU A 149 21.66 5.14 1.51
C GLU A 149 20.92 3.86 1.90
N SER A 150 19.63 3.95 2.19
CA SER A 150 18.75 2.84 2.53
C SER A 150 17.30 3.16 2.16
N LEU A 151 16.54 2.14 1.83
CA LEU A 151 15.10 2.24 1.58
C LEU A 151 14.39 1.13 2.33
N PHE A 152 13.51 1.51 3.23
CA PHE A 152 12.69 0.55 3.98
C PHE A 152 11.29 0.44 3.38
N GLY A 153 10.50 -0.53 3.87
CA GLY A 153 9.12 -0.69 3.42
C GLY A 153 8.38 -1.75 4.20
N TYR A 154 7.18 -2.05 3.72
CA TYR A 154 6.26 -2.99 4.34
C TYR A 154 5.89 -4.08 3.33
N ALA A 155 6.22 -5.34 3.66
CA ALA A 155 5.90 -6.53 2.87
C ALA A 155 4.78 -7.32 3.53
N ALA A 156 3.71 -7.63 2.79
CA ALA A 156 2.55 -8.32 3.36
C ALA A 156 2.88 -9.76 3.78
N ILE A 157 2.57 -10.11 5.04
CA ILE A 157 2.77 -11.46 5.61
C ILE A 157 1.79 -12.47 4.99
N ALA A 158 0.55 -12.05 4.71
CA ALA A 158 -0.51 -12.93 4.21
C ALA A 158 -0.28 -13.47 2.79
N GLY A 159 0.70 -12.94 2.05
CA GLY A 159 0.86 -13.24 0.63
C GLY A 159 -0.17 -12.54 -0.26
N ALA A 160 -0.10 -12.80 -1.56
CA ALA A 160 -0.96 -12.16 -2.55
C ALA A 160 -2.26 -12.94 -2.80
N PHE A 161 -3.35 -12.20 -3.00
CA PHE A 161 -4.59 -12.79 -3.50
C PHE A 161 -4.46 -13.08 -4.99
N GLY A 162 -4.71 -14.31 -5.38
CA GLY A 162 -4.48 -14.76 -6.73
C GLY A 162 -5.36 -15.93 -7.15
N ASN A 163 -5.03 -16.46 -8.31
CA ASN A 163 -5.66 -17.69 -8.82
C ASN A 163 -4.61 -18.80 -8.80
N ARG A 164 -4.90 -19.92 -8.15
CA ARG A 164 -4.01 -21.08 -8.08
C ARG A 164 -3.50 -21.45 -9.48
N GLY A 165 -2.17 -21.50 -9.63
CA GLY A 165 -1.49 -21.84 -10.89
C GLY A 165 -1.45 -20.72 -11.94
N LYS A 166 -2.04 -19.53 -11.68
CA LYS A 166 -2.02 -18.37 -12.60
C LYS A 166 -1.35 -17.12 -12.00
N GLY A 167 -0.88 -17.20 -10.76
CA GLY A 167 -0.25 -16.11 -10.05
C GLY A 167 -1.22 -15.12 -9.38
N PRO A 168 -0.68 -14.03 -8.80
CA PRO A 168 -1.45 -13.01 -8.09
C PRO A 168 -2.29 -12.14 -9.03
N PHE A 169 -3.24 -11.39 -8.46
CA PHE A 169 -3.94 -10.32 -9.16
C PHE A 169 -3.23 -8.99 -8.95
N GLY A 170 -2.75 -8.38 -10.06
CA GLY A 170 -2.18 -7.04 -10.05
C GLY A 170 -3.24 -5.97 -9.74
N LEU A 171 -2.87 -4.95 -8.98
CA LEU A 171 -3.73 -3.81 -8.66
C LEU A 171 -3.77 -2.84 -9.84
N GLN A 172 -4.92 -2.75 -10.52
CA GLN A 172 -5.07 -1.95 -11.76
C GLN A 172 -4.80 -0.45 -11.54
N ARG A 173 -5.16 0.10 -10.38
CA ARG A 173 -5.02 1.55 -10.06
C ARG A 173 -3.56 2.01 -10.02
N ILE A 174 -2.61 1.10 -9.84
CA ILE A 174 -1.17 1.38 -9.92
C ILE A 174 -0.68 0.85 -11.26
N PRO A 175 -0.39 1.72 -12.24
CA PRO A 175 0.13 1.30 -13.53
C PRO A 175 1.49 0.63 -13.40
N ALA A 176 1.77 -0.33 -14.29
CA ALA A 176 3.06 -0.98 -14.40
C ALA A 176 3.43 -1.18 -15.86
N GLU A 177 4.70 -1.01 -16.19
CA GLU A 177 5.27 -1.34 -17.50
C GLU A 177 5.61 -2.83 -17.55
N ASN A 178 5.32 -3.49 -18.67
CA ASN A 178 5.57 -4.92 -18.91
C ASN A 178 4.91 -5.84 -17.86
N ARG A 179 3.76 -5.46 -17.33
CA ARG A 179 3.03 -6.25 -16.32
C ARG A 179 2.67 -7.63 -16.84
N GLN A 180 2.94 -8.65 -16.02
CA GLN A 180 2.67 -10.06 -16.36
C GLN A 180 1.42 -10.60 -15.66
N PHE A 181 1.01 -10.01 -14.53
CA PHE A 181 -0.13 -10.48 -13.76
C PHE A 181 -1.47 -9.99 -14.33
N ILE A 182 -2.53 -10.79 -14.17
CA ILE A 182 -3.88 -10.39 -14.48
C ILE A 182 -4.30 -9.26 -13.54
N VAL A 183 -4.73 -8.13 -14.11
CA VAL A 183 -5.14 -6.97 -13.31
C VAL A 183 -6.60 -7.03 -12.89
N LYS A 184 -6.85 -6.50 -11.69
CA LYS A 184 -8.18 -6.28 -11.14
C LYS A 184 -8.26 -4.92 -10.46
N THR A 185 -9.41 -4.27 -10.58
CA THR A 185 -9.73 -3.11 -9.74
C THR A 185 -10.04 -3.56 -8.31
N GLN A 186 -9.97 -2.64 -7.36
CA GLN A 186 -10.43 -2.87 -5.98
C GLN A 186 -11.86 -3.44 -5.95
N ARG A 187 -12.78 -2.82 -6.70
CA ARG A 187 -14.18 -3.25 -6.76
C ARG A 187 -14.35 -4.65 -7.39
N GLN A 188 -13.55 -5.01 -8.39
CA GLN A 188 -13.59 -6.34 -8.97
C GLN A 188 -13.13 -7.42 -7.97
N ILE A 189 -12.07 -7.16 -7.22
CA ILE A 189 -11.58 -8.06 -6.17
C ILE A 189 -12.63 -8.19 -5.05
N GLN A 190 -13.19 -7.07 -4.58
CA GLN A 190 -14.25 -7.09 -3.58
C GLN A 190 -15.48 -7.88 -4.04
N ASN A 191 -15.90 -7.74 -5.32
CA ASN A 191 -16.99 -8.53 -5.88
C ASN A 191 -16.66 -10.03 -5.93
N MET A 192 -15.42 -10.41 -6.27
CA MET A 192 -15.01 -11.82 -6.26
C MET A 192 -15.12 -12.42 -4.86
N ILE A 193 -14.64 -11.70 -3.86
CA ILE A 193 -14.69 -12.12 -2.44
C ILE A 193 -16.15 -12.15 -1.97
N TYR A 194 -16.93 -11.12 -2.27
CA TYR A 194 -18.36 -11.03 -1.96
C TYR A 194 -19.14 -12.24 -2.53
N HIS A 195 -19.00 -12.56 -3.81
CA HIS A 195 -19.70 -13.69 -4.42
C HIS A 195 -19.27 -15.05 -3.85
N HIS A 196 -18.08 -15.15 -3.31
CA HIS A 196 -17.61 -16.41 -2.72
C HIS A 196 -18.05 -16.58 -1.25
N TYR A 197 -18.03 -15.50 -0.46
CA TYR A 197 -18.23 -15.58 0.99
C TYR A 197 -19.59 -15.05 1.47
N CYS A 198 -20.22 -14.11 0.76
CA CYS A 198 -21.52 -13.58 1.16
C CYS A 198 -22.63 -14.57 0.81
N LYS A 199 -23.32 -15.08 1.83
CA LYS A 199 -24.45 -16.01 1.67
C LYS A 199 -25.80 -15.31 1.63
N GLU A 200 -25.84 -14.03 1.94
CA GLU A 200 -27.05 -13.21 2.04
C GLU A 200 -27.33 -12.48 0.73
N LYS A 201 -28.60 -12.15 0.49
CA LYS A 201 -29.01 -11.32 -0.66
C LYS A 201 -28.95 -9.83 -0.29
N VAL A 202 -27.75 -9.31 -0.09
CA VAL A 202 -27.50 -7.90 0.20
C VAL A 202 -26.64 -7.27 -0.89
N SER A 203 -26.50 -5.95 -0.92
CA SER A 203 -25.56 -5.31 -1.86
C SER A 203 -24.10 -5.46 -1.40
N LEU A 204 -23.13 -5.25 -2.30
CA LEU A 204 -21.72 -5.24 -1.95
C LEU A 204 -21.42 -4.20 -0.86
N GLU A 205 -22.00 -3.01 -0.95
CA GLU A 205 -21.82 -1.93 0.01
C GLU A 205 -22.36 -2.35 1.40
N SER A 206 -23.51 -2.99 1.45
CA SER A 206 -24.08 -3.51 2.70
C SER A 206 -23.20 -4.60 3.31
N TRP A 207 -22.66 -5.50 2.48
CA TRP A 207 -21.73 -6.53 2.94
C TRP A 207 -20.40 -5.94 3.43
N ILE A 208 -19.88 -4.90 2.78
CA ILE A 208 -18.70 -4.17 3.27
C ILE A 208 -18.99 -3.57 4.66
N HIS A 209 -20.19 -3.02 4.89
CA HIS A 209 -20.58 -2.55 6.22
C HIS A 209 -20.63 -3.68 7.26
N GLN A 210 -21.11 -4.86 6.89
CA GLN A 210 -21.03 -6.05 7.78
C GLN A 210 -19.58 -6.37 8.11
N LEU A 211 -18.68 -6.42 7.12
CA LEU A 211 -17.25 -6.63 7.35
C LEU A 211 -16.60 -5.56 8.24
N GLN A 212 -17.07 -4.31 8.18
CA GLN A 212 -16.57 -3.22 9.03
C GLN A 212 -16.98 -3.39 10.50
N SER A 213 -18.18 -3.90 10.76
CA SER A 213 -18.79 -4.02 12.09
C SER A 213 -18.61 -5.39 12.73
N ASP A 214 -18.44 -6.45 11.94
CA ASP A 214 -18.29 -7.83 12.39
C ASP A 214 -16.86 -8.34 12.16
N GLN A 215 -16.08 -8.38 13.24
CA GLN A 215 -14.70 -8.87 13.19
C GLN A 215 -14.65 -10.37 12.94
N ILE A 216 -15.58 -11.15 13.48
CA ILE A 216 -15.59 -12.62 13.33
C ILE A 216 -15.82 -12.96 11.86
N LEU A 217 -16.83 -12.37 11.23
CA LEU A 217 -17.07 -12.53 9.79
C LEU A 217 -15.84 -12.15 8.95
N ARG A 218 -15.20 -11.03 9.30
CA ARG A 218 -14.00 -10.59 8.58
C ARG A 218 -12.85 -11.58 8.73
N ASP A 219 -12.62 -12.11 9.93
CA ASP A 219 -11.53 -13.06 10.21
C ASP A 219 -11.79 -14.41 9.51
N GLU A 220 -13.03 -14.87 9.42
CA GLU A 220 -13.41 -16.05 8.62
C GLU A 220 -13.07 -15.86 7.14
N VAL A 221 -13.45 -14.72 6.55
CA VAL A 221 -13.13 -14.39 5.15
C VAL A 221 -11.62 -14.34 4.94
N VAL A 222 -10.88 -13.65 5.82
CA VAL A 222 -9.42 -13.55 5.74
C VAL A 222 -8.74 -14.91 5.84
N SER A 223 -9.21 -15.79 6.74
CA SER A 223 -8.69 -17.15 6.85
C SER A 223 -8.83 -17.93 5.55
N GLY A 224 -9.98 -17.81 4.89
CA GLY A 224 -10.20 -18.43 3.59
C GLY A 224 -9.32 -17.85 2.48
N LEU A 225 -9.13 -16.52 2.43
CA LEU A 225 -8.25 -15.87 1.46
C LEU A 225 -6.78 -16.34 1.63
N ARG A 226 -6.30 -16.45 2.87
CA ARG A 226 -4.93 -16.87 3.18
C ARG A 226 -4.64 -18.32 2.81
N SER A 227 -5.65 -19.19 2.85
CA SER A 227 -5.48 -20.61 2.47
C SER A 227 -5.08 -20.80 1.00
N ASP A 228 -5.40 -19.83 0.15
CA ASP A 228 -5.14 -19.83 -1.30
C ASP A 228 -4.12 -18.77 -1.73
N ALA A 229 -3.45 -18.13 -0.76
CA ALA A 229 -2.51 -17.06 -1.02
C ALA A 229 -1.30 -17.54 -1.84
N VAL A 230 -0.83 -16.66 -2.73
CA VAL A 230 0.40 -16.85 -3.50
C VAL A 230 1.53 -16.17 -2.74
N LEU A 231 2.56 -16.96 -2.38
CA LEU A 231 3.75 -16.45 -1.71
C LEU A 231 4.87 -16.20 -2.74
N PRO A 232 5.68 -15.15 -2.58
CA PRO A 232 6.84 -14.92 -3.42
C PRO A 232 7.95 -15.95 -3.10
N SER A 233 8.70 -16.36 -4.13
CA SER A 233 9.84 -17.30 -3.96
C SER A 233 11.17 -16.60 -3.73
N VAL A 234 11.34 -15.41 -4.29
CA VAL A 234 12.53 -14.55 -4.14
C VAL A 234 12.05 -13.13 -3.93
N MET A 235 12.65 -12.42 -3.00
CA MET A 235 12.23 -11.05 -2.65
C MET A 235 13.38 -10.08 -2.88
N PRO A 236 13.13 -8.88 -3.45
CA PRO A 236 14.12 -7.82 -3.58
C PRO A 236 14.30 -7.02 -2.28
N TRP A 237 14.07 -7.67 -1.15
CA TRP A 237 14.23 -7.09 0.18
C TRP A 237 14.60 -8.17 1.20
N LYS A 238 15.13 -7.74 2.34
CA LYS A 238 15.45 -8.56 3.52
C LYS A 238 14.72 -8.04 4.76
N PRO A 239 14.47 -8.84 5.79
CA PRO A 239 13.98 -8.35 7.07
C PRO A 239 14.87 -7.22 7.61
N ALA A 240 14.25 -6.18 8.18
CA ALA A 240 14.93 -5.08 8.84
C ALA A 240 14.64 -5.07 10.34
N ASP A 241 15.59 -4.59 11.14
CA ASP A 241 15.42 -4.45 12.57
C ASP A 241 14.44 -3.29 12.89
N LEU A 242 13.56 -3.52 13.86
CA LEU A 242 12.70 -2.49 14.43
C LEU A 242 13.53 -1.72 15.48
N SER A 243 14.45 -0.88 15.03
CA SER A 243 15.26 -0.04 15.92
C SER A 243 14.63 1.32 16.19
#